data_df474311128513eff2b9dcea1949eef0
#
_entry.id   df474311128513eff2b9dcea1949eef0
#
_cell.length_a   1.000
_cell.length_b   1.000
_cell.length_c   1.000
_cell.angle_alpha   90.00
_cell.angle_beta   90.00
_cell.angle_gamma   90.00
#
_symmetry.space_group_name_H-M   'P 1'
#
loop_
_entity.id
_entity.type
_entity.pdbx_description
1 polymer ?
#
loop_
_entity_poly.entity_id
_entity_poly.type
_entity_poly.pdbx_seq_one_letter_code
_entity_poly.pdbx_strand_id
1 'polypeptide(L)'
;IDLSREQDAIDLYEHLKDEDIDFLVNNAGFGAYGRFLDVPLKKELDLIHTNISAVHILTKCFLQDMVKKNKGYILNVGSSAGFLAGPTFSSYYASKNYVVRLTEAVHEELRRQGSNVKISVLCPGPVNTNFNNVADVKFCLNGLSPDFVAKYAIEKTMKGKMVIIPGFTMKVAKVAQRFVSENMLTRI
;
A
#
# COMPACT_ATOMS: atom_id res chain seq x y z
N ILE A 1 16.52 -6.74 8.97
CA ILE A 1 15.28 -7.47 8.62
C ILE A 1 15.03 -7.24 7.14
N ASP A 2 14.83 -8.33 6.40
CA ASP A 2 14.56 -8.32 4.97
C ASP A 2 13.13 -8.82 4.71
N LEU A 3 12.22 -7.89 4.44
CA LEU A 3 10.80 -8.20 4.23
C LEU A 3 10.49 -8.95 2.91
N SER A 4 11.51 -9.24 2.09
CA SER A 4 11.35 -10.20 0.98
C SER A 4 11.30 -11.67 1.47
N ARG A 5 11.54 -11.90 2.75
CA ARG A 5 11.43 -13.20 3.42
C ARG A 5 10.26 -13.17 4.40
N GLU A 6 9.31 -14.08 4.25
CA GLU A 6 8.13 -14.14 5.10
C GLU A 6 8.48 -14.33 6.58
N GLN A 7 9.48 -15.16 6.88
CA GLN A 7 9.91 -15.42 8.25
C GLN A 7 10.38 -14.14 8.94
N ASP A 8 11.10 -13.26 8.23
CA ASP A 8 11.57 -11.98 8.79
C ASP A 8 10.41 -11.05 9.20
N ALA A 9 9.29 -11.09 8.48
CA ALA A 9 8.09 -10.34 8.86
C ALA A 9 7.42 -10.92 10.12
N ILE A 10 7.40 -12.25 10.25
CA ILE A 10 6.90 -12.95 11.45
C ILE A 10 7.83 -12.65 12.63
N ASP A 11 9.13 -12.78 12.46
CA ASP A 11 10.13 -12.52 13.50
C ASP A 11 10.08 -11.06 13.97
N LEU A 12 9.83 -10.10 13.07
CA LEU A 12 9.62 -8.69 13.43
C LEU A 12 8.43 -8.53 14.38
N TYR A 13 7.30 -9.16 14.05
CA TYR A 13 6.15 -9.12 14.94
C TYR A 13 6.44 -9.79 16.28
N GLU A 14 7.03 -10.99 16.29
CA GLU A 14 7.38 -11.72 17.53
C GLU A 14 8.31 -10.90 18.43
N HIS A 15 9.23 -10.13 17.85
CA HIS A 15 10.13 -9.25 18.59
C HIS A 15 9.42 -8.04 19.21
N LEU A 16 8.34 -7.57 18.59
CA LEU A 16 7.63 -6.34 18.98
C LEU A 16 6.27 -6.59 19.66
N LYS A 17 5.79 -7.83 19.74
CA LYS A 17 4.43 -8.15 20.21
C LYS A 17 4.14 -7.72 21.66
N ASP A 18 5.18 -7.62 22.48
CA ASP A 18 5.06 -7.20 23.89
C ASP A 18 5.20 -5.67 24.06
N GLU A 19 5.52 -4.95 22.97
CA GLU A 19 5.59 -3.50 22.95
C GLU A 19 4.20 -2.87 22.74
N ASP A 20 3.98 -1.67 23.29
CA ASP A 20 2.72 -0.94 23.11
C ASP A 20 2.74 -0.12 21.80
N ILE A 21 2.55 -0.81 20.68
CA ILE A 21 2.55 -0.19 19.37
C ILE A 21 1.19 0.46 19.10
N ASP A 22 1.16 1.79 19.02
CA ASP A 22 -0.04 2.59 18.73
C ASP A 22 -0.27 2.79 17.22
N PHE A 23 0.79 2.77 16.41
CA PHE A 23 0.71 3.11 14.98
C PHE A 23 1.66 2.24 14.16
N LEU A 24 1.11 1.42 13.26
CA LEU A 24 1.87 0.63 12.29
C LEU A 24 1.84 1.31 10.92
N VAL A 25 3.01 1.48 10.30
CA VAL A 25 3.12 1.95 8.91
C VAL A 25 3.79 0.87 8.06
N ASN A 26 3.03 0.19 7.24
CA ASN A 26 3.54 -0.75 6.23
C ASN A 26 3.94 0.04 4.98
N ASN A 27 5.17 0.56 4.98
CA ASN A 27 5.69 1.41 3.90
C ASN A 27 6.66 0.68 2.97
N ALA A 28 7.32 -0.37 3.42
CA ALA A 28 8.28 -1.10 2.60
C ALA A 28 7.63 -1.62 1.32
N GLY A 29 8.34 -1.45 0.20
CA GLY A 29 7.85 -1.90 -1.09
C GLY A 29 8.66 -1.30 -2.23
N PHE A 30 8.69 -2.02 -3.35
CA PHE A 30 9.39 -1.59 -4.55
C PHE A 30 8.63 -2.01 -5.81
N GLY A 31 9.09 -1.55 -6.97
CA GLY A 31 8.55 -1.88 -8.26
C GLY A 31 9.59 -2.61 -9.14
N ALA A 32 9.11 -3.32 -10.15
CA ALA A 32 9.93 -3.95 -11.17
C ALA A 32 9.33 -3.61 -12.54
N TYR A 33 9.97 -2.68 -13.24
CA TYR A 33 9.56 -2.26 -14.58
C TYR A 33 10.18 -3.20 -15.62
N GLY A 34 9.38 -3.54 -16.64
CA GLY A 34 9.75 -4.42 -17.75
C GLY A 34 8.54 -5.24 -18.22
N ARG A 35 8.64 -5.83 -19.42
CA ARG A 35 7.61 -6.79 -19.88
C ARG A 35 7.60 -7.98 -18.93
N PHE A 36 6.46 -8.56 -18.66
CA PHE A 36 6.30 -9.69 -17.74
C PHE A 36 7.25 -10.86 -18.03
N LEU A 37 7.51 -11.12 -19.30
CA LEU A 37 8.42 -12.19 -19.72
C LEU A 37 9.91 -11.86 -19.54
N ASP A 38 10.28 -10.60 -19.36
CA ASP A 38 11.66 -10.15 -19.31
C ASP A 38 12.14 -9.88 -17.87
N VAL A 39 11.22 -9.62 -16.95
CA VAL A 39 11.58 -9.39 -15.54
C VAL A 39 12.00 -10.70 -14.90
N PRO A 40 13.17 -10.77 -14.23
CA PRO A 40 13.61 -12.00 -13.57
C PRO A 40 12.61 -12.48 -12.52
N LEU A 41 12.23 -13.76 -12.56
CA LEU A 41 11.26 -14.35 -11.62
C LEU A 41 11.61 -14.08 -10.16
N LYS A 42 12.90 -14.16 -9.79
CA LYS A 42 13.34 -13.86 -8.43
C LYS A 42 12.95 -12.43 -8.01
N LYS A 43 13.15 -11.44 -8.88
CA LYS A 43 12.78 -10.03 -8.58
C LYS A 43 11.27 -9.86 -8.38
N GLU A 44 10.46 -10.60 -9.14
CA GLU A 44 9.00 -10.58 -8.99
C GLU A 44 8.56 -11.26 -7.68
N LEU A 45 9.17 -12.39 -7.31
CA LEU A 45 8.89 -13.07 -6.05
C LEU A 45 9.30 -12.20 -4.85
N ASP A 46 10.48 -11.58 -4.89
CA ASP A 46 10.93 -10.64 -3.84
C ASP A 46 9.94 -9.45 -3.71
N LEU A 47 9.41 -8.96 -4.84
CA LEU A 47 8.37 -7.92 -4.87
C LEU A 47 7.05 -8.40 -4.23
N ILE A 48 6.60 -9.60 -4.59
CA ILE A 48 5.37 -10.19 -4.05
C ILE A 48 5.51 -10.36 -2.53
N HIS A 49 6.63 -10.92 -2.08
CA HIS A 49 6.87 -11.11 -0.65
C HIS A 49 6.91 -9.78 0.10
N THR A 50 7.63 -8.78 -0.40
CA THR A 50 7.72 -7.47 0.26
C THR A 50 6.39 -6.69 0.21
N ASN A 51 5.77 -6.59 -0.98
CA ASN A 51 4.60 -5.73 -1.18
C ASN A 51 3.29 -6.37 -0.72
N ILE A 52 3.22 -7.71 -0.66
CA ILE A 52 1.99 -8.45 -0.33
C ILE A 52 2.17 -9.23 0.96
N SER A 53 3.05 -10.26 1.01
CA SER A 53 3.14 -11.16 2.16
C SER A 53 3.49 -10.41 3.44
N ALA A 54 4.52 -9.58 3.43
CA ALA A 54 4.93 -8.81 4.60
C ALA A 54 3.83 -7.85 5.07
N VAL A 55 3.19 -7.11 4.15
CA VAL A 55 2.07 -6.23 4.48
C VAL A 55 0.91 -7.01 5.08
N HIS A 56 0.58 -8.18 4.52
CA HIS A 56 -0.49 -9.04 5.03
C HIS A 56 -0.17 -9.54 6.44
N ILE A 57 1.02 -10.12 6.64
CA ILE A 57 1.46 -10.68 7.93
C ILE A 57 1.43 -9.61 9.00
N LEU A 58 2.13 -8.49 8.80
CA LEU A 58 2.22 -7.42 9.79
C LEU A 58 0.84 -6.79 10.06
N THR A 59 0.05 -6.54 9.01
CA THR A 59 -1.32 -6.05 9.20
C THR A 59 -2.13 -7.04 10.06
N LYS A 60 -2.11 -8.33 9.74
CA LYS A 60 -2.88 -9.36 10.46
C LYS A 60 -2.47 -9.46 11.92
N CYS A 61 -1.18 -9.57 12.19
CA CYS A 61 -0.66 -9.78 13.54
C CYS A 61 -0.91 -8.56 14.44
N PHE A 62 -0.48 -7.37 14.02
CA PHE A 62 -0.67 -6.16 14.84
C PHE A 62 -2.15 -5.78 14.98
N LEU A 63 -2.97 -6.02 13.94
CA LEU A 63 -4.40 -5.75 14.01
C LEU A 63 -5.09 -6.58 15.10
N GLN A 64 -4.70 -7.86 15.26
CA GLN A 64 -5.25 -8.72 16.31
C GLN A 64 -5.01 -8.14 17.71
N ASP A 65 -3.83 -7.60 17.97
CA ASP A 65 -3.51 -7.01 19.28
C ASP A 65 -4.16 -5.64 19.45
N MET A 66 -4.19 -4.81 18.43
CA MET A 66 -4.90 -3.54 18.44
C MET A 66 -6.40 -3.72 18.68
N VAL A 67 -7.04 -4.75 18.10
CA VAL A 67 -8.46 -5.05 18.32
C VAL A 67 -8.72 -5.50 19.76
N LYS A 68 -7.85 -6.33 20.37
CA LYS A 68 -7.94 -6.70 21.79
C LYS A 68 -7.89 -5.47 22.72
N LYS A 69 -7.01 -4.51 22.39
CA LYS A 69 -6.87 -3.24 23.12
C LYS A 69 -7.98 -2.23 22.73
N ASN A 70 -8.73 -2.49 21.65
CA ASN A 70 -9.69 -1.60 21.00
C ASN A 70 -9.11 -0.20 20.71
N LYS A 71 -7.82 -0.15 20.35
CA LYS A 71 -7.06 1.08 20.09
C LYS A 71 -5.92 0.77 19.12
N GLY A 72 -5.67 1.67 18.17
CA GLY A 72 -4.51 1.61 17.28
C GLY A 72 -4.82 2.11 15.88
N TYR A 73 -3.74 2.31 15.12
CA TYR A 73 -3.77 2.82 13.76
C TYR A 73 -2.88 1.97 12.86
N ILE A 74 -3.40 1.61 11.68
CA ILE A 74 -2.61 0.94 10.65
C ILE A 74 -2.70 1.76 9.35
N LEU A 75 -1.54 2.08 8.78
CA LEU A 75 -1.41 2.72 7.49
C LEU A 75 -0.68 1.80 6.51
N ASN A 76 -1.40 1.25 5.56
CA ASN A 76 -0.81 0.48 4.46
C ASN A 76 -0.49 1.41 3.28
N VAL A 77 0.75 1.36 2.78
CA VAL A 77 1.15 2.18 1.64
C VAL A 77 0.87 1.44 0.33
N GLY A 78 -0.27 1.80 -0.25
CA GLY A 78 -0.69 1.41 -1.59
C GLY A 78 0.00 2.26 -2.67
N SER A 79 -0.77 2.62 -3.68
CA SER A 79 -0.41 3.52 -4.79
C SER A 79 -1.66 3.85 -5.60
N SER A 80 -1.62 4.88 -6.43
CA SER A 80 -2.60 5.07 -7.51
C SER A 80 -2.62 3.88 -8.49
N ALA A 81 -1.52 3.15 -8.63
CA ALA A 81 -1.41 1.89 -9.35
C ALA A 81 -2.37 0.80 -8.79
N GLY A 82 -2.77 0.90 -7.52
CA GLY A 82 -3.71 -0.02 -6.89
C GLY A 82 -5.17 0.07 -7.37
N PHE A 83 -5.43 0.89 -8.38
CA PHE A 83 -6.77 1.03 -8.97
C PHE A 83 -6.83 0.57 -10.43
N LEU A 84 -5.72 0.15 -11.03
CA LEU A 84 -5.57 -0.13 -12.45
C LEU A 84 -4.79 -1.44 -12.67
N ALA A 85 -4.86 -1.96 -13.89
CA ALA A 85 -3.85 -2.86 -14.41
C ALA A 85 -2.77 -2.05 -15.15
N GLY A 86 -1.50 -2.41 -15.00
CA GLY A 86 -0.38 -1.68 -15.61
C GLY A 86 0.49 -2.59 -16.47
N PRO A 87 0.32 -2.60 -17.81
CA PRO A 87 1.26 -3.27 -18.70
C PRO A 87 2.70 -2.79 -18.45
N THR A 88 3.68 -3.68 -18.61
CA THR A 88 5.11 -3.45 -18.29
C THR A 88 5.43 -3.17 -16.82
N PHE A 89 4.43 -3.16 -15.94
CA PHE A 89 4.60 -3.00 -14.50
C PHE A 89 3.63 -3.89 -13.73
N SER A 90 3.32 -5.05 -14.32
CA SER A 90 2.21 -5.94 -13.98
C SER A 90 2.20 -6.36 -12.50
N SER A 91 3.31 -6.94 -12.01
CA SER A 91 3.42 -7.45 -10.64
C SER A 91 3.29 -6.32 -9.61
N TYR A 92 3.83 -5.13 -9.91
CA TYR A 92 3.68 -3.97 -9.04
C TYR A 92 2.23 -3.50 -8.93
N TYR A 93 1.55 -3.29 -10.08
CA TYR A 93 0.14 -2.89 -10.08
C TYR A 93 -0.73 -3.92 -9.36
N ALA A 94 -0.54 -5.21 -9.66
CA ALA A 94 -1.25 -6.29 -8.99
C ALA A 94 -1.03 -6.28 -7.46
N SER A 95 0.22 -6.09 -7.01
CA SER A 95 0.54 -6.01 -5.59
C SER A 95 -0.13 -4.83 -4.89
N LYS A 96 -0.17 -3.66 -5.55
CA LYS A 96 -0.81 -2.47 -4.98
C LYS A 96 -2.35 -2.57 -5.01
N ASN A 97 -2.93 -3.26 -6.00
CA ASN A 97 -4.36 -3.63 -5.98
C ASN A 97 -4.68 -4.53 -4.77
N TYR A 98 -3.85 -5.54 -4.50
CA TYR A 98 -4.03 -6.40 -3.33
C TYR A 98 -4.09 -5.58 -2.04
N VAL A 99 -3.11 -4.70 -1.80
CA VAL A 99 -3.03 -3.87 -0.59
C VAL A 99 -4.26 -2.96 -0.45
N VAL A 100 -4.72 -2.35 -1.56
CA VAL A 100 -5.92 -1.50 -1.53
C VAL A 100 -7.14 -2.31 -1.15
N ARG A 101 -7.41 -3.45 -1.82
CA ARG A 101 -8.61 -4.24 -1.57
C ARG A 101 -8.61 -4.90 -0.20
N LEU A 102 -7.48 -5.44 0.24
CA LEU A 102 -7.34 -5.97 1.60
C LEU A 102 -7.70 -4.91 2.63
N THR A 103 -7.11 -3.70 2.52
CA THR A 103 -7.34 -2.64 3.49
C THR A 103 -8.78 -2.13 3.49
N GLU A 104 -9.39 -1.98 2.32
CA GLU A 104 -10.81 -1.59 2.19
C GLU A 104 -11.73 -2.61 2.87
N ALA A 105 -11.50 -3.91 2.65
CA ALA A 105 -12.29 -4.98 3.25
C ALA A 105 -12.16 -5.00 4.78
N VAL A 106 -10.92 -4.99 5.29
CA VAL A 106 -10.64 -5.00 6.73
C VAL A 106 -11.19 -3.74 7.43
N HIS A 107 -11.08 -2.57 6.79
CA HIS A 107 -11.68 -1.34 7.31
C HIS A 107 -13.20 -1.48 7.52
N GLU A 108 -13.90 -2.06 6.56
CA GLU A 108 -15.34 -2.26 6.65
C GLU A 108 -15.71 -3.31 7.71
N GLU A 109 -14.92 -4.38 7.86
CA GLU A 109 -15.10 -5.37 8.93
C GLU A 109 -14.99 -4.72 10.31
N LEU A 110 -13.96 -3.90 10.55
CA LEU A 110 -13.77 -3.16 11.81
C LEU A 110 -14.92 -2.19 12.07
N ARG A 111 -15.38 -1.48 11.05
CA ARG A 111 -16.53 -0.57 11.15
C ARG A 111 -17.80 -1.31 11.58
N ARG A 112 -18.08 -2.47 10.98
CA ARG A 112 -19.25 -3.31 11.33
C ARG A 112 -19.17 -3.86 12.75
N GLN A 113 -17.97 -4.12 13.25
CA GLN A 113 -17.75 -4.59 14.62
C GLN A 113 -17.76 -3.45 15.66
N GLY A 114 -17.89 -2.19 15.24
CA GLY A 114 -17.83 -1.04 16.13
C GLY A 114 -16.46 -0.80 16.76
N SER A 115 -15.37 -1.32 16.13
CA SER A 115 -14.00 -1.18 16.62
C SER A 115 -13.52 0.27 16.55
N ASN A 116 -12.76 0.71 17.57
CA ASN A 116 -12.08 1.99 17.56
C ASN A 116 -10.76 1.97 16.76
N VAL A 117 -10.24 0.80 16.40
CA VAL A 117 -9.04 0.66 15.56
C VAL A 117 -9.29 1.26 14.17
N LYS A 118 -8.33 2.02 13.66
CA LYS A 118 -8.40 2.64 12.34
C LYS A 118 -7.38 2.03 11.40
N ILE A 119 -7.83 1.50 10.27
CA ILE A 119 -6.96 1.05 9.19
C ILE A 119 -7.22 1.87 7.93
N SER A 120 -6.14 2.28 7.26
CA SER A 120 -6.18 3.14 6.08
C SER A 120 -5.22 2.66 5.02
N VAL A 121 -5.53 2.93 3.75
CA VAL A 121 -4.58 2.77 2.65
C VAL A 121 -4.24 4.11 2.04
N LEU A 122 -2.93 4.39 1.94
CA LEU A 122 -2.40 5.55 1.24
C LEU A 122 -2.20 5.21 -0.25
N CYS A 123 -2.84 5.95 -1.14
CA CYS A 123 -2.77 5.77 -2.58
C CYS A 123 -2.23 7.05 -3.25
N PRO A 124 -0.92 7.32 -3.16
CA PRO A 124 -0.32 8.49 -3.79
C PRO A 124 -0.17 8.26 -5.29
N GLY A 125 -0.16 9.35 -6.04
CA GLY A 125 0.47 9.41 -7.36
C GLY A 125 2.00 9.47 -7.21
N PRO A 126 2.73 9.98 -8.21
CA PRO A 126 4.17 10.15 -8.12
C PRO A 126 4.58 11.00 -6.89
N VAL A 127 5.59 10.54 -6.18
CA VAL A 127 6.21 11.23 -5.03
C VAL A 127 7.70 11.33 -5.30
N ASN A 128 8.30 12.46 -4.99
CA ASN A 128 9.73 12.73 -5.21
C ASN A 128 10.59 11.94 -4.19
N THR A 129 10.77 10.65 -4.45
CA THR A 129 11.56 9.72 -3.64
C THR A 129 12.52 8.94 -4.52
N ASN A 130 13.35 8.09 -3.92
CA ASN A 130 14.23 7.19 -4.67
C ASN A 130 13.49 6.02 -5.36
N PHE A 131 12.17 5.92 -5.23
CA PHE A 131 11.37 4.84 -5.82
C PHE A 131 11.59 4.70 -7.33
N ASN A 132 11.65 5.83 -8.05
CA ASN A 132 11.81 5.85 -9.50
C ASN A 132 13.14 5.20 -9.94
N ASN A 133 14.21 5.43 -9.19
CA ASN A 133 15.51 4.84 -9.46
C ASN A 133 15.52 3.33 -9.18
N VAL A 134 14.87 2.89 -8.09
CA VAL A 134 14.78 1.47 -7.71
C VAL A 134 13.89 0.69 -8.69
N ALA A 135 12.81 1.29 -9.14
CA ALA A 135 11.86 0.69 -10.08
C ALA A 135 12.31 0.78 -11.55
N ASP A 136 13.37 1.55 -11.83
CA ASP A 136 13.87 1.88 -13.18
C ASP A 136 12.78 2.48 -14.07
N VAL A 137 12.06 3.47 -13.54
CA VAL A 137 10.92 4.12 -14.20
C VAL A 137 11.04 5.63 -14.14
N LYS A 138 10.66 6.31 -15.24
CA LYS A 138 10.55 7.78 -15.30
C LYS A 138 9.09 8.17 -15.43
N PHE A 139 8.58 8.92 -14.45
CA PHE A 139 7.24 9.48 -14.53
C PHE A 139 7.28 10.87 -15.19
N CYS A 140 6.33 11.13 -16.07
CA CYS A 140 6.18 12.44 -16.73
C CYS A 140 5.56 13.52 -15.83
N LEU A 141 5.01 13.14 -14.66
CA LEU A 141 4.36 14.05 -13.74
C LEU A 141 5.31 14.46 -12.62
N ASN A 142 5.29 15.74 -12.27
CA ASN A 142 5.97 16.23 -11.08
C ASN A 142 5.40 15.56 -9.82
N GLY A 143 6.28 14.91 -9.05
CA GLY A 143 5.89 14.24 -7.82
C GLY A 143 5.55 15.22 -6.69
N LEU A 144 4.70 14.77 -5.77
CA LEU A 144 4.45 15.49 -4.53
C LEU A 144 5.67 15.41 -3.59
N SER A 145 5.79 16.39 -2.67
CA SER A 145 6.79 16.32 -1.59
C SER A 145 6.51 15.12 -0.67
N PRO A 146 7.54 14.31 -0.34
CA PRO A 146 7.42 13.22 0.62
C PRO A 146 6.85 13.66 1.97
N ASP A 147 7.33 14.80 2.49
CA ASP A 147 6.88 15.36 3.77
C ASP A 147 5.40 15.70 3.77
N PHE A 148 4.92 16.32 2.69
CA PHE A 148 3.50 16.60 2.52
C PHE A 148 2.68 15.33 2.51
N VAL A 149 3.11 14.33 1.73
CA VAL A 149 2.38 13.05 1.61
C VAL A 149 2.34 12.32 2.95
N ALA A 150 3.46 12.27 3.69
CA ALA A 150 3.56 11.61 4.98
C ALA A 150 2.65 12.28 6.03
N LYS A 151 2.75 13.60 6.20
CA LYS A 151 1.90 14.36 7.15
C LYS A 151 0.41 14.20 6.82
N TYR A 152 0.07 14.34 5.54
CA TYR A 152 -1.31 14.17 5.08
C TYR A 152 -1.83 12.76 5.35
N ALA A 153 -1.02 11.72 5.11
CA ALA A 153 -1.40 10.33 5.32
C ALA A 153 -1.66 10.03 6.80
N ILE A 154 -0.74 10.42 7.68
CA ILE A 154 -0.88 10.22 9.14
C ILE A 154 -2.14 10.92 9.66
N GLU A 155 -2.32 12.22 9.34
CA GLU A 155 -3.51 12.99 9.75
C GLU A 155 -4.82 12.31 9.31
N LYS A 156 -4.89 11.85 8.06
CA LYS A 156 -6.10 11.21 7.53
C LYS A 156 -6.34 9.82 8.11
N THR A 157 -5.27 9.07 8.42
CA THR A 157 -5.38 7.78 9.13
C THR A 157 -5.95 7.98 10.53
N MET A 158 -5.44 8.95 11.29
CA MET A 158 -5.97 9.27 12.63
C MET A 158 -7.44 9.70 12.59
N LYS A 159 -7.89 10.32 11.49
CA LYS A 159 -9.31 10.66 11.26
C LYS A 159 -10.14 9.48 10.73
N GLY A 160 -9.58 8.28 10.61
CA GLY A 160 -10.27 7.08 10.15
C GLY A 160 -10.63 7.10 8.65
N LYS A 161 -9.89 7.83 7.81
CA LYS A 161 -10.14 7.85 6.36
C LYS A 161 -9.67 6.55 5.73
N MET A 162 -10.58 5.74 5.18
CA MET A 162 -10.27 4.45 4.57
C MET A 162 -9.24 4.55 3.44
N VAL A 163 -9.53 5.32 2.40
CA VAL A 163 -8.63 5.52 1.25
C VAL A 163 -8.12 6.96 1.23
N ILE A 164 -6.81 7.13 1.30
CA ILE A 164 -6.14 8.42 1.36
C ILE A 164 -5.44 8.69 0.04
N ILE A 165 -5.88 9.70 -0.69
CA ILE A 165 -5.32 10.10 -1.98
C ILE A 165 -4.81 11.53 -1.83
N PRO A 166 -3.48 11.75 -1.74
CA PRO A 166 -2.91 13.10 -1.74
C PRO A 166 -3.02 13.74 -3.12
N GLY A 167 -3.25 15.05 -3.13
CA GLY A 167 -3.37 15.83 -4.37
C GLY A 167 -4.76 15.75 -5.02
N PHE A 168 -5.18 16.85 -5.63
CA PHE A 168 -6.49 16.98 -6.25
C PHE A 168 -6.58 16.18 -7.57
N THR A 169 -5.53 16.26 -8.38
CA THR A 169 -5.47 15.61 -9.71
C THR A 169 -5.71 14.11 -9.62
N MET A 170 -5.08 13.43 -8.64
CA MET A 170 -5.23 11.99 -8.45
C MET A 170 -6.62 11.59 -7.95
N LYS A 171 -7.28 12.47 -7.17
CA LYS A 171 -8.69 12.24 -6.76
C LYS A 171 -9.62 12.30 -7.96
N VAL A 172 -9.43 13.29 -8.83
CA VAL A 172 -10.21 13.42 -10.07
C VAL A 172 -9.97 12.21 -10.98
N ALA A 173 -8.71 11.80 -11.17
CA ALA A 173 -8.37 10.64 -11.99
C ALA A 173 -9.04 9.36 -11.46
N LYS A 174 -9.06 9.13 -10.13
CA LYS A 174 -9.77 7.99 -9.53
C LYS A 174 -11.28 8.01 -9.79
N VAL A 175 -11.90 9.17 -9.81
CA VAL A 175 -13.33 9.27 -10.12
C VAL A 175 -13.57 9.05 -11.60
N ALA A 176 -12.76 9.68 -12.47
CA ALA A 176 -12.89 9.59 -13.93
C ALA A 176 -12.75 8.14 -14.43
N GLN A 177 -11.84 7.35 -13.86
CA GLN A 177 -11.66 5.93 -14.25
C GLN A 177 -12.93 5.07 -14.08
N ARG A 178 -13.89 5.46 -13.23
CA ARG A 178 -15.17 4.72 -13.08
C ARG A 178 -16.05 4.79 -14.32
N PHE A 179 -15.82 5.77 -15.19
CA PHE A 179 -16.59 5.97 -16.41
C PHE A 179 -15.89 5.42 -17.65
N VAL A 180 -14.73 4.78 -17.46
CA VAL A 180 -13.93 4.18 -18.53
C VAL A 180 -13.88 2.68 -18.34
N SER A 181 -14.06 1.89 -19.41
CA SER A 181 -13.99 0.43 -19.32
C SER A 181 -12.58 -0.03 -18.95
N GLU A 182 -12.46 -1.14 -18.23
CA GLU A 182 -11.16 -1.72 -17.86
C GLU A 182 -10.28 -2.01 -19.08
N ASN A 183 -10.87 -2.53 -20.17
CA ASN A 183 -10.16 -2.76 -21.44
C ASN A 183 -9.57 -1.49 -22.05
N MET A 184 -10.19 -0.35 -21.83
CA MET A 184 -9.68 0.94 -22.31
C MET A 184 -8.56 1.47 -21.42
N LEU A 185 -8.69 1.30 -20.10
CA LEU A 185 -7.68 1.69 -19.12
C LEU A 185 -6.37 0.90 -19.26
N THR A 186 -6.44 -0.36 -19.68
CA THR A 186 -5.24 -1.20 -19.88
C THR A 186 -4.49 -0.90 -21.19
N ARG A 187 -5.08 -0.12 -22.11
CA ARG A 187 -4.47 0.26 -23.40
C ARG A 187 -3.78 1.63 -23.37
N ILE A 188 -3.93 2.37 -22.28
CA ILE A 188 -3.27 3.67 -22.06
C ILE A 188 -1.90 3.43 -21.45
#